data_7712edb2283872d3fe72817b647f2329
#
_entry.id   7712edb2283872d3fe72817b647f2329
#
_cell.length_a   1.000
_cell.length_b   1.000
_cell.length_c   1.000
_cell.angle_alpha   90.00
_cell.angle_beta   90.00
_cell.angle_gamma   90.00
#
_symmetry.space_group_name_H-M   'P 1'
#
loop_
_entity.id
_entity.type
_entity.pdbx_description
1 polymer ?
#
loop_
_entity_poly.entity_id
_entity_poly.type
_entity_poly.pdbx_seq_one_letter_code
_entity_poly.pdbx_strand_id
1 'polypeptide(L)'
;CENKLGLTIDLKPCGFFDKKVWWRGIADIIILQGDTALTVDYKTGKKSQYADLKQLEILALAMFKHFPEVKKIKAGLLFLFADDFVKTAYSADSQSDLWTDWMSDVGQLEASVQSDVWNPKPNFTCRGWCPVTSCDHNQGARNA
;
A
#
# COMPACT_ATOMS: atom_id res chain seq x y z
N CYS A 1 7.71 1.83 -17.93
CA CYS A 1 6.86 0.66 -18.18
C CYS A 1 6.36 0.13 -16.85
N GLU A 2 5.06 -0.10 -16.71
CA GLU A 2 4.46 -0.70 -15.53
C GLU A 2 5.07 -2.07 -15.23
N ASN A 3 5.51 -2.27 -13.99
CA ASN A 3 6.06 -3.53 -13.52
C ASN A 3 5.03 -4.24 -12.66
N LYS A 4 4.58 -5.40 -13.11
CA LYS A 4 3.56 -6.21 -12.47
C LYS A 4 4.20 -7.22 -11.53
N LEU A 5 3.91 -7.13 -10.24
CA LEU A 5 4.42 -8.01 -9.20
C LEU A 5 3.27 -8.82 -8.60
N GLY A 6 3.52 -10.08 -8.30
CA GLY A 6 2.59 -10.96 -7.61
C GLY A 6 3.29 -11.75 -6.50
N LEU A 7 2.58 -11.98 -5.41
CA LEU A 7 3.01 -12.87 -4.33
C LEU A 7 1.95 -13.92 -4.04
N THR A 8 2.38 -15.12 -3.71
CA THR A 8 1.51 -16.16 -3.13
C THR A 8 1.25 -15.86 -1.65
N ILE A 9 0.33 -16.59 -1.01
CA ILE A 9 0.08 -16.48 0.44
C ILE A 9 1.34 -16.80 1.28
N ASP A 10 2.24 -17.65 0.78
CA ASP A 10 3.54 -17.93 1.42
C ASP A 10 4.59 -16.86 1.13
N LEU A 11 4.20 -15.70 0.62
CA LEU A 11 5.06 -14.57 0.25
C LEU A 11 6.15 -14.94 -0.77
N LYS A 12 5.89 -15.93 -1.63
CA LYS A 12 6.79 -16.28 -2.73
C LYS A 12 6.43 -15.50 -3.99
N PRO A 13 7.42 -15.06 -4.77
CA PRO A 13 7.18 -14.41 -6.05
C PRO A 13 6.38 -15.32 -6.99
N CYS A 14 5.40 -14.73 -7.68
CA CYS A 14 4.64 -15.41 -8.72
C CYS A 14 4.23 -14.43 -9.82
N GLY A 15 3.70 -14.96 -10.92
CA GLY A 15 3.16 -14.13 -11.99
C GLY A 15 1.93 -13.34 -11.51
N PHE A 16 1.74 -12.13 -12.05
CA PHE A 16 0.62 -11.24 -11.71
C PHE A 16 -0.75 -11.89 -11.91
N PHE A 17 -0.88 -12.81 -12.88
CA PHE A 17 -2.10 -13.55 -13.18
C PHE A 17 -2.01 -15.04 -12.79
N ASP A 18 -1.04 -15.41 -11.95
CA ASP A 18 -0.92 -16.78 -11.45
C ASP A 18 -2.19 -17.17 -10.67
N LYS A 19 -2.59 -18.47 -10.77
CA LYS A 19 -3.76 -18.98 -10.04
C LYS A 19 -3.60 -18.95 -8.52
N LYS A 20 -2.36 -18.96 -8.03
CA LYS A 20 -2.02 -18.93 -6.61
C LYS A 20 -1.68 -17.52 -6.12
N VAL A 21 -1.85 -16.50 -6.96
CA VAL A 21 -1.56 -15.13 -6.55
C VAL A 21 -2.53 -14.71 -5.44
N TRP A 22 -1.95 -14.27 -4.34
CA TRP A 22 -2.68 -13.74 -3.19
C TRP A 22 -2.62 -12.21 -3.16
N TRP A 23 -1.44 -11.63 -3.41
CA TRP A 23 -1.25 -10.18 -3.50
C TRP A 23 -0.77 -9.79 -4.90
N ARG A 24 -1.23 -8.63 -5.36
CA ARG A 24 -0.83 -8.03 -6.64
C ARG A 24 -0.51 -6.58 -6.47
N GLY A 25 0.57 -6.12 -7.08
CA GLY A 25 0.93 -4.72 -7.15
C GLY A 25 1.47 -4.35 -8.52
N ILE A 26 1.28 -3.09 -8.89
CA ILE A 26 1.85 -2.50 -10.10
C ILE A 26 2.73 -1.33 -9.66
N ALA A 27 3.99 -1.35 -10.07
CA ALA A 27 4.89 -0.23 -9.91
C ALA A 27 5.03 0.50 -11.24
N ASP A 28 4.88 1.82 -11.25
CA ASP A 28 5.04 2.62 -12.45
C ASP A 28 6.48 2.53 -12.95
N ILE A 29 7.44 2.66 -12.04
CA ILE A 29 8.86 2.58 -12.35
C ILE A 29 9.58 1.69 -11.34
N ILE A 30 10.42 0.78 -11.83
CA ILE A 30 11.45 0.08 -11.05
C ILE A 30 12.78 0.21 -11.80
N ILE A 31 13.82 0.66 -11.09
CA ILE A 31 15.20 0.74 -11.59
C ILE A 31 16.10 -0.03 -10.63
N LEU A 32 16.83 -1.01 -11.15
CA LEU A 32 17.80 -1.81 -10.39
C LEU A 32 19.20 -1.27 -10.61
N GLN A 33 19.94 -1.03 -9.52
CA GLN A 33 21.32 -0.53 -9.54
C GLN A 33 22.15 -1.29 -8.49
N GLY A 34 22.76 -2.38 -8.90
CA GLY A 34 23.51 -3.26 -7.99
C GLY A 34 22.57 -3.82 -6.91
N ASP A 35 22.90 -3.59 -5.64
CA ASP A 35 22.12 -4.02 -4.48
C ASP A 35 21.01 -3.03 -4.06
N THR A 36 20.83 -1.96 -4.83
CA THR A 36 19.84 -0.92 -4.55
C THR A 36 18.80 -0.87 -5.68
N ALA A 37 17.52 -0.77 -5.33
CA ALA A 37 16.45 -0.47 -6.26
C ALA A 37 15.84 0.91 -5.99
N LEU A 38 15.35 1.55 -7.05
CA LEU A 38 14.54 2.75 -7.00
C LEU A 38 13.15 2.43 -7.53
N THR A 39 12.10 2.84 -6.81
CA THR A 39 10.72 2.80 -7.32
C THR A 39 10.05 4.15 -7.15
N VAL A 40 9.30 4.56 -8.15
CA VAL A 40 8.52 5.81 -8.14
C VAL A 40 7.11 5.50 -8.60
N ASP A 41 6.15 6.04 -7.87
CA ASP A 41 4.73 5.98 -8.20
C ASP A 41 4.21 7.41 -8.45
N TYR A 42 3.53 7.61 -9.55
CA TYR A 42 3.01 8.91 -9.98
C TYR A 42 1.64 9.20 -9.36
N LYS A 43 1.51 10.41 -8.82
CA LYS A 43 0.25 10.88 -8.23
C LYS A 43 -0.24 12.15 -8.93
N THR A 44 -1.49 12.14 -9.34
CA THR A 44 -2.18 13.31 -9.90
C THR A 44 -2.89 14.15 -8.83
N GLY A 45 -2.84 13.74 -7.56
CA GLY A 45 -3.41 14.50 -6.44
C GLY A 45 -2.68 15.84 -6.22
N LYS A 46 -3.40 16.83 -5.70
CA LYS A 46 -2.86 18.19 -5.44
C LYS A 46 -2.25 18.36 -4.06
N LYS A 47 -2.35 17.36 -3.18
CA LYS A 47 -1.97 17.48 -1.76
C LYS A 47 -1.08 16.32 -1.34
N SER A 48 0.22 16.53 -1.36
CA SER A 48 1.23 15.56 -0.90
C SER A 48 1.20 15.30 0.62
N GLN A 49 0.67 16.25 1.40
CA GLN A 49 0.52 16.10 2.87
C GLN A 49 -0.37 14.90 3.29
N TYR A 50 -1.16 14.35 2.38
CA TYR A 50 -1.97 13.16 2.59
C TYR A 50 -1.36 11.91 1.95
N ALA A 51 -0.07 11.95 1.62
CA ALA A 51 0.63 10.82 1.06
C ALA A 51 0.59 9.61 2.01
N ASP A 52 0.06 8.50 1.52
CA ASP A 52 0.08 7.23 2.25
C ASP A 52 1.31 6.42 1.80
N LEU A 53 2.30 6.33 2.67
CA LEU A 53 3.53 5.58 2.41
C LEU A 53 3.37 4.06 2.56
N LYS A 54 2.26 3.58 3.14
CA LYS A 54 1.97 2.15 3.27
C LYS A 54 1.92 1.44 1.91
N GLN A 55 1.45 2.12 0.86
CA GLN A 55 1.48 1.57 -0.50
C GLN A 55 2.91 1.34 -1.02
N LEU A 56 3.86 2.22 -0.67
CA LEU A 56 5.27 2.03 -1.04
C LEU A 56 5.93 0.93 -0.21
N GLU A 57 5.52 0.78 1.04
CA GLU A 57 6.02 -0.26 1.95
C GLU A 57 5.69 -1.66 1.44
N ILE A 58 4.41 -1.94 1.16
CA ILE A 58 4.01 -3.26 0.64
C ILE A 58 4.62 -3.53 -0.73
N LEU A 59 4.76 -2.51 -1.58
CA LEU A 59 5.42 -2.64 -2.86
C LEU A 59 6.91 -2.97 -2.69
N ALA A 60 7.62 -2.31 -1.76
CA ALA A 60 9.02 -2.59 -1.45
C ALA A 60 9.18 -4.02 -0.91
N LEU A 61 8.29 -4.46 -0.03
CA LEU A 61 8.29 -5.83 0.47
C LEU A 61 8.14 -6.86 -0.65
N ALA A 62 7.24 -6.61 -1.60
CA ALA A 62 7.10 -7.46 -2.78
C ALA A 62 8.35 -7.42 -3.66
N MET A 63 8.97 -6.24 -3.85
CA MET A 63 10.21 -6.10 -4.63
C MET A 63 11.37 -6.88 -4.01
N PHE A 64 11.54 -6.88 -2.69
CA PHE A 64 12.56 -7.72 -2.03
C PHE A 64 12.38 -9.21 -2.28
N LYS A 65 11.12 -9.68 -2.44
CA LYS A 65 10.84 -11.08 -2.79
C LYS A 65 11.16 -11.39 -4.24
N HIS A 66 10.89 -10.45 -5.15
CA HIS A 66 11.17 -10.62 -6.58
C HIS A 66 12.65 -10.43 -6.94
N PHE A 67 13.38 -9.61 -6.17
CA PHE A 67 14.77 -9.23 -6.40
C PHE A 67 15.60 -9.49 -5.13
N PRO A 68 15.94 -10.76 -4.83
CA PRO A 68 16.59 -11.13 -3.57
C PRO A 68 18.01 -10.55 -3.42
N GLU A 69 18.63 -10.11 -4.51
CA GLU A 69 19.93 -9.41 -4.52
C GLU A 69 19.83 -7.98 -3.98
N VAL A 70 18.63 -7.38 -3.98
CA VAL A 70 18.43 -6.00 -3.53
C VAL A 70 18.47 -5.93 -2.01
N LYS A 71 19.33 -5.06 -1.47
CA LYS A 71 19.47 -4.81 -0.03
C LYS A 71 18.78 -3.53 0.42
N LYS A 72 18.57 -2.60 -0.50
CA LYS A 72 17.96 -1.30 -0.21
C LYS A 72 17.00 -0.88 -1.32
N ILE A 73 15.82 -0.42 -0.93
CA ILE A 73 14.85 0.18 -1.85
C ILE A 73 14.63 1.63 -1.47
N LYS A 74 14.87 2.54 -2.41
CA LYS A 74 14.47 3.95 -2.33
C LYS A 74 13.15 4.09 -3.06
N ALA A 75 12.12 4.56 -2.36
CA ALA A 75 10.76 4.67 -2.90
C ALA A 75 10.26 6.10 -2.80
N GLY A 76 9.40 6.50 -3.72
CA GLY A 76 8.83 7.83 -3.69
C GLY A 76 7.50 7.95 -4.41
N LEU A 77 6.70 8.93 -3.96
CA LEU A 77 5.47 9.38 -4.59
C LEU A 77 5.75 10.72 -5.26
N LEU A 78 5.64 10.77 -6.57
CA LEU A 78 5.82 12.00 -7.35
C LEU A 78 4.45 12.62 -7.65
N PHE A 79 4.15 13.73 -6.98
CA PHE A 79 2.92 14.48 -7.14
C PHE A 79 3.06 15.50 -8.28
N LEU A 80 2.57 15.14 -9.46
CA LEU A 80 2.77 15.92 -10.70
C LEU A 80 2.16 17.33 -10.63
N PHE A 81 0.97 17.50 -10.00
CA PHE A 81 0.33 18.80 -9.88
C PHE A 81 0.78 19.64 -8.70
N ALA A 82 1.39 19.01 -7.69
CA ALA A 82 1.92 19.70 -6.52
C ALA A 82 3.41 20.04 -6.66
N ASP A 83 4.07 19.54 -7.71
CA ASP A 83 5.52 19.61 -7.91
C ASP A 83 6.28 19.16 -6.64
N ASP A 84 5.82 18.06 -6.05
CA ASP A 84 6.36 17.55 -4.79
C ASP A 84 6.73 16.07 -4.89
N PHE A 85 7.81 15.69 -4.21
CA PHE A 85 8.34 14.33 -4.22
C PHE A 85 8.55 13.81 -2.80
N VAL A 86 7.57 13.06 -2.30
CA VAL A 86 7.62 12.40 -0.99
C VAL A 86 8.46 11.13 -1.09
N LYS A 87 9.52 11.03 -0.30
CA LYS A 87 10.53 9.96 -0.38
C LYS A 87 10.58 9.14 0.89
N THR A 88 10.87 7.86 0.72
CA THR A 88 11.17 6.93 1.82
C THR A 88 12.22 5.90 1.38
N ALA A 89 12.73 5.11 2.31
CA ALA A 89 13.65 4.01 2.00
C ALA A 89 13.40 2.82 2.93
N TYR A 90 13.59 1.62 2.39
CA TYR A 90 13.42 0.36 3.10
C TYR A 90 14.71 -0.46 2.99
N SER A 91 15.07 -1.16 4.08
CA SER A 91 16.18 -2.11 4.11
C SER A 91 15.67 -3.55 4.03
N ALA A 92 16.44 -4.43 3.40
CA ALA A 92 16.15 -5.86 3.40
C ALA A 92 16.10 -6.45 4.82
N ASP A 93 16.86 -5.88 5.77
CA ASP A 93 16.91 -6.35 7.16
C ASP A 93 15.60 -6.09 7.92
N SER A 94 14.82 -5.08 7.52
CA SER A 94 13.53 -4.75 8.15
C SER A 94 12.35 -5.55 7.62
N GLN A 95 12.54 -6.44 6.63
CA GLN A 95 11.44 -7.17 6.00
C GLN A 95 10.60 -7.98 7.00
N SER A 96 11.25 -8.65 7.96
CA SER A 96 10.55 -9.52 8.91
C SER A 96 9.54 -8.74 9.74
N ASP A 97 9.95 -7.59 10.27
CA ASP A 97 9.12 -6.77 11.14
C ASP A 97 7.97 -6.15 10.34
N LEU A 98 8.28 -5.60 9.16
CA LEU A 98 7.27 -5.01 8.28
C LEU A 98 6.23 -6.04 7.82
N TRP A 99 6.64 -7.28 7.48
CA TRP A 99 5.70 -8.35 7.16
C TRP A 99 4.85 -8.75 8.35
N THR A 100 5.41 -8.76 9.56
CA THR A 100 4.65 -9.06 10.79
C THR A 100 3.53 -8.05 10.99
N ASP A 101 3.80 -6.76 10.79
CA ASP A 101 2.79 -5.69 10.88
C ASP A 101 1.69 -5.87 9.82
N TRP A 102 2.07 -6.11 8.57
CA TRP A 102 1.11 -6.36 7.48
C TRP A 102 0.25 -7.60 7.72
N MET A 103 0.85 -8.71 8.16
CA MET A 103 0.11 -9.95 8.43
C MET A 103 -0.81 -9.81 9.65
N SER A 104 -0.49 -8.94 10.61
CA SER A 104 -1.40 -8.58 11.69
C SER A 104 -2.67 -7.89 11.14
N ASP A 105 -2.52 -6.91 10.25
CA ASP A 105 -3.66 -6.23 9.61
C ASP A 105 -4.50 -7.19 8.76
N VAL A 106 -3.86 -8.09 8.02
CA VAL A 106 -4.53 -9.15 7.25
C VAL A 106 -5.32 -10.09 8.16
N GLY A 107 -4.72 -10.52 9.27
CA GLY A 107 -5.40 -11.38 10.24
C GLY A 107 -6.64 -10.74 10.86
N GLN A 108 -6.60 -9.43 11.13
CA GLN A 108 -7.78 -8.69 11.60
C GLN A 108 -8.89 -8.66 10.53
N LEU A 109 -8.52 -8.45 9.26
CA LEU A 109 -9.46 -8.47 8.15
C LEU A 109 -10.09 -9.86 7.99
N GLU A 110 -9.28 -10.92 8.01
CA GLU A 110 -9.76 -12.32 7.92
C GLU A 110 -10.70 -12.67 9.06
N ALA A 111 -10.37 -12.26 10.29
CA ALA A 111 -11.25 -12.47 11.44
C ALA A 111 -12.60 -11.75 11.28
N SER A 112 -12.59 -10.53 10.75
CA SER A 112 -13.83 -9.78 10.44
C SER A 112 -14.66 -10.48 9.36
N VAL A 113 -14.02 -10.99 8.31
CA VAL A 113 -14.71 -11.74 7.25
C VAL A 113 -15.31 -13.04 7.78
N GLN A 114 -14.59 -13.77 8.63
CA GLN A 114 -15.07 -15.04 9.18
C GLN A 114 -16.21 -14.89 10.20
N SER A 115 -16.14 -13.84 11.02
CA SER A 115 -17.13 -13.58 12.07
C SER A 115 -18.33 -12.74 11.61
N ASP A 116 -18.24 -12.14 10.43
CA ASP A 116 -19.14 -11.08 9.92
C ASP A 116 -19.29 -9.89 10.88
N VAL A 117 -18.25 -9.64 11.69
CA VAL A 117 -18.20 -8.50 12.62
C VAL A 117 -17.28 -7.41 12.05
N TRP A 118 -17.88 -6.28 11.71
CA TRP A 118 -17.21 -5.13 11.13
C TRP A 118 -17.27 -3.94 12.08
N ASN A 119 -16.21 -3.76 12.86
CA ASN A 119 -16.15 -2.64 13.79
C ASN A 119 -16.03 -1.32 13.02
N PRO A 120 -16.94 -0.35 13.27
CA PRO A 120 -16.85 0.94 12.60
C PRO A 120 -15.61 1.69 13.06
N LYS A 121 -14.99 2.45 12.12
CA LYS A 121 -13.88 3.36 12.39
C LYS A 121 -14.32 4.79 12.07
N PRO A 122 -15.10 5.45 12.94
CA PRO A 122 -15.56 6.82 12.70
C PRO A 122 -14.39 7.77 12.56
N ASN A 123 -14.49 8.67 11.58
CA ASN A 123 -13.46 9.67 11.32
C ASN A 123 -14.10 10.95 10.78
N PHE A 124 -13.28 11.94 10.40
CA PHE A 124 -13.75 13.25 9.95
C PHE A 124 -14.65 13.18 8.70
N THR A 125 -14.56 12.12 7.87
CA THR A 125 -15.41 11.97 6.68
C THR A 125 -16.85 11.60 7.04
N CYS A 126 -17.10 11.07 8.25
CA CYS A 126 -18.46 10.85 8.76
C CYS A 126 -19.22 12.17 8.96
N ARG A 127 -18.51 13.31 8.98
CA ARG A 127 -19.07 14.65 9.12
C ARG A 127 -19.21 15.31 7.75
N GLY A 128 -20.34 15.04 7.07
CA GLY A 128 -20.72 15.79 5.87
C GLY A 128 -20.14 15.29 4.55
N TRP A 129 -19.38 14.21 4.53
CA TRP A 129 -18.87 13.59 3.30
C TRP A 129 -19.46 12.20 3.04
N CYS A 130 -19.87 11.51 4.12
CA CYS A 130 -20.44 10.17 4.02
C CYS A 130 -21.87 10.21 3.50
N PRO A 131 -22.21 9.56 2.39
CA PRO A 131 -23.57 9.55 1.84
C PRO A 131 -24.52 8.59 2.59
N VAL A 132 -24.01 7.77 3.52
CA VAL A 132 -24.80 6.74 4.23
C VAL A 132 -25.49 7.37 5.41
N THR A 133 -26.68 7.94 5.20
CA THR A 133 -27.47 8.64 6.23
C THR A 133 -28.06 7.73 7.30
N SER A 134 -28.21 6.44 7.02
CA SER A 134 -28.70 5.42 7.96
C SER A 134 -27.64 4.89 8.91
N CYS A 135 -26.37 5.32 8.78
CA CYS A 135 -25.29 4.91 9.65
C CYS A 135 -25.32 5.69 10.97
N ASP A 136 -25.25 5.00 12.12
CA ASP A 136 -25.27 5.61 13.45
C ASP A 136 -24.12 6.60 13.69
N HIS A 137 -23.04 6.48 12.91
CA HIS A 137 -21.87 7.37 12.96
C HIS A 137 -21.94 8.54 11.97
N ASN A 138 -23.01 8.62 11.17
CA ASN A 138 -23.20 9.75 10.27
C ASN A 138 -23.61 10.99 11.07
N GLN A 139 -22.81 12.03 11.04
CA GLN A 139 -23.04 13.27 11.78
C GLN A 139 -23.73 14.37 10.94
N GLY A 140 -24.38 13.97 9.85
CA GLY A 140 -25.11 14.86 8.95
C GLY A 140 -24.21 15.57 7.92
N ALA A 141 -24.80 15.92 6.78
CA ALA A 141 -24.12 16.75 5.78
C ALA A 141 -23.85 18.13 6.38
N ARG A 142 -22.63 18.65 6.23
CA ARG A 142 -22.42 20.08 6.40
C ARG A 142 -23.25 20.76 5.32
N ASN A 143 -24.24 21.54 5.72
CA ASN A 143 -24.92 22.43 4.79
C ASN A 143 -23.86 23.27 4.07
N ALA A 144 -23.75 23.08 2.75
CA ALA A 144 -22.87 23.85 1.88
C ALA A 144 -23.32 25.31 1.80
#